data_f9a0639f8d4e901091fd178bacce528b
#
_entry.id   f9a0639f8d4e901091fd178bacce528b
#
_cell.length_a   1.000
_cell.length_b   1.000
_cell.length_c   1.000
_cell.angle_alpha   90.00
_cell.angle_beta   90.00
_cell.angle_gamma   90.00
#
_symmetry.space_group_name_H-M   'P 1'
#
loop_
_entity.id
_entity.type
_entity.pdbx_description
1 polymer ?
#
loop_
_entity_poly.entity_id
_entity_poly.type
_entity_poly.pdbx_seq_one_letter_code
_entity_poly.pdbx_strand_id
1 'polypeptide(L)'
;MYVSFTGGLAVQIDVSLSKDKRIIIAAEEIFSKFGYEKATLDQIISLADVGKGTVYKYFGNKEQLFYKLVASKNEPFVDALRTAVEKEKSLQAKLIAYFTVLVEFYHRNSALWQIIYFEMLNDSYCRLIFDENDKPTVISRYSEDTLTEEAKERYLRYHGLIISEFDILKKIVSNGMASKELKLGNSRVSSSHLFFGVAMGIFHHIHQMEKTMSYEDMAEIIVDRFMHG
;
A
#
# COMPACT_ATOMS: atom_id res chain seq x y z
N MET A 1 18.84 6.31 -8.87
CA MET A 1 19.48 6.23 -7.56
C MET A 1 18.47 6.79 -6.55
N TYR A 2 17.69 5.92 -5.91
CA TYR A 2 16.69 6.36 -4.92
C TYR A 2 17.42 6.59 -3.60
N VAL A 3 17.39 7.80 -3.11
CA VAL A 3 17.93 8.12 -1.77
C VAL A 3 16.78 8.01 -0.78
N SER A 4 16.83 6.98 0.04
CA SER A 4 15.99 6.79 1.21
C SER A 4 16.28 7.87 2.25
N PHE A 5 15.23 8.34 2.92
CA PHE A 5 15.28 9.39 3.92
C PHE A 5 16.01 8.95 5.18
N THR A 6 17.21 9.48 5.38
CA THR A 6 17.85 9.58 6.70
C THR A 6 18.45 10.95 6.85
N GLY A 7 17.81 11.81 7.66
CA GLY A 7 18.44 12.97 8.28
C GLY A 7 18.78 14.15 7.36
N GLY A 8 17.91 15.14 7.26
CA GLY A 8 18.32 16.55 7.21
C GLY A 8 18.90 17.15 5.92
N LEU A 9 19.08 16.40 4.85
CA LEU A 9 19.54 16.96 3.56
C LEU A 9 18.34 17.30 2.68
N ALA A 10 18.29 18.53 2.16
CA ALA A 10 17.31 18.96 1.17
C ALA A 10 17.41 18.04 -0.05
N VAL A 11 16.28 17.40 -0.43
CA VAL A 11 16.21 16.59 -1.65
C VAL A 11 16.48 17.52 -2.84
N GLN A 12 17.58 17.29 -3.56
CA GLN A 12 17.84 17.95 -4.84
C GLN A 12 17.20 17.12 -5.95
N ILE A 13 16.16 17.69 -6.59
CA ILE A 13 15.51 17.06 -7.73
C ILE A 13 16.31 17.39 -8.99
N ASP A 14 16.67 16.35 -9.75
CA ASP A 14 17.37 16.52 -11.02
C ASP A 14 16.49 17.28 -12.03
N VAL A 15 16.93 18.48 -12.40
CA VAL A 15 16.22 19.36 -13.33
C VAL A 15 16.20 18.83 -14.77
N SER A 16 17.02 17.84 -15.10
CA SER A 16 17.01 17.17 -16.42
C SER A 16 15.80 16.23 -16.59
N LEU A 17 15.15 15.83 -15.49
CA LEU A 17 13.94 15.01 -15.51
C LEU A 17 12.75 15.79 -16.09
N SER A 18 11.82 15.07 -16.72
CA SER A 18 10.55 15.64 -17.17
C SER A 18 9.78 16.25 -16.00
N LYS A 19 8.97 17.28 -16.28
CA LYS A 19 8.25 18.02 -15.24
C LYS A 19 7.31 17.14 -14.42
N ASP A 20 6.63 16.19 -15.04
CA ASP A 20 5.77 15.21 -14.36
C ASP A 20 6.55 14.33 -13.38
N LYS A 21 7.73 13.83 -13.76
CA LYS A 21 8.61 13.07 -12.86
C LYS A 21 9.10 13.91 -11.68
N ARG A 22 9.50 15.16 -11.94
CA ARG A 22 9.92 16.09 -10.87
C ARG A 22 8.79 16.34 -9.87
N ILE A 23 7.54 16.50 -10.36
CA ILE A 23 6.37 16.70 -9.52
C ILE A 23 6.10 15.44 -8.67
N ILE A 24 6.20 14.24 -9.24
CA ILE A 24 6.00 12.98 -8.49
C ILE A 24 7.06 12.83 -7.38
N ILE A 25 8.34 13.11 -7.66
CA ILE A 25 9.42 13.05 -6.66
C ILE A 25 9.20 14.07 -5.55
N ALA A 26 8.85 15.31 -5.91
CA ALA A 26 8.51 16.34 -4.94
C ALA A 26 7.29 15.99 -4.09
N ALA A 27 6.27 15.40 -4.71
CA ALA A 27 5.06 14.96 -4.02
C ALA A 27 5.38 13.86 -3.01
N GLU A 28 6.19 12.86 -3.39
CA GLU A 28 6.63 11.81 -2.47
C GLU A 28 7.32 12.38 -1.24
N GLU A 29 8.25 13.30 -1.42
CA GLU A 29 8.97 13.96 -0.34
C GLU A 29 8.04 14.74 0.60
N ILE A 30 7.16 15.56 0.02
CA ILE A 30 6.26 16.43 0.81
C ILE A 30 5.20 15.60 1.54
N PHE A 31 4.58 14.62 0.88
CA PHE A 31 3.60 13.76 1.53
C PHE A 31 4.23 12.88 2.62
N SER A 32 5.40 12.31 2.37
CA SER A 32 6.11 11.49 3.37
C SER A 32 6.51 12.28 4.60
N LYS A 33 6.84 13.56 4.44
CA LYS A 33 7.30 14.43 5.53
C LYS A 33 6.16 15.05 6.35
N PHE A 34 5.07 15.45 5.70
CA PHE A 34 4.02 16.25 6.33
C PHE A 34 2.69 15.50 6.49
N GLY A 35 2.54 14.29 5.93
CA GLY A 35 1.26 13.61 5.78
C GLY A 35 0.40 14.23 4.68
N TYR A 36 -0.76 13.63 4.41
CA TYR A 36 -1.64 14.13 3.35
C TYR A 36 -2.26 15.48 3.73
N GLU A 37 -2.80 15.61 4.95
CA GLU A 37 -3.55 16.80 5.34
C GLU A 37 -2.71 18.09 5.30
N LYS A 38 -1.48 18.05 5.85
CA LYS A 38 -0.60 19.23 5.97
C LYS A 38 0.21 19.51 4.70
N ALA A 39 0.33 18.56 3.79
CA ALA A 39 0.99 18.78 2.51
C ALA A 39 0.18 19.72 1.62
N THR A 40 0.84 20.65 0.94
CA THR A 40 0.21 21.60 0.02
C THR A 40 0.79 21.50 -1.38
N LEU A 41 -0.02 21.80 -2.40
CA LEU A 41 0.48 21.84 -3.79
C LEU A 41 1.56 22.93 -3.97
N ASP A 42 1.49 24.03 -3.25
CA ASP A 42 2.50 25.10 -3.36
C ASP A 42 3.88 24.64 -2.83
N GLN A 43 3.93 23.80 -1.78
CA GLN A 43 5.18 23.16 -1.34
C GLN A 43 5.74 22.23 -2.42
N ILE A 44 4.89 21.43 -3.04
CA ILE A 44 5.29 20.50 -4.12
C ILE A 44 5.77 21.26 -5.34
N ILE A 45 5.06 22.32 -5.76
CA ILE A 45 5.41 23.22 -6.87
C ILE A 45 6.79 23.82 -6.64
N SER A 46 7.03 24.34 -5.44
CA SER A 46 8.32 24.96 -5.05
C SER A 46 9.47 23.94 -5.10
N LEU A 47 9.26 22.74 -4.54
CA LEU A 47 10.29 21.70 -4.51
C LEU A 47 10.58 21.12 -5.90
N ALA A 48 9.55 20.95 -6.73
CA ALA A 48 9.66 20.44 -8.10
C ALA A 48 10.27 21.46 -9.08
N ASP A 49 10.37 22.73 -8.68
CA ASP A 49 10.78 23.85 -9.54
C ASP A 49 9.98 23.90 -10.85
N VAL A 50 8.65 23.97 -10.73
CA VAL A 50 7.70 24.02 -11.86
C VAL A 50 6.70 25.14 -11.68
N GLY A 51 6.12 25.62 -12.78
CA GLY A 51 5.01 26.58 -12.70
C GLY A 51 3.72 25.93 -12.18
N LYS A 52 2.93 26.70 -11.41
CA LYS A 52 1.65 26.26 -10.84
C LYS A 52 0.72 25.62 -11.88
N GLY A 53 0.56 26.25 -13.05
CA GLY A 53 -0.25 25.72 -14.14
C GLY A 53 0.20 24.34 -14.64
N THR A 54 1.48 24.01 -14.49
CA THR A 54 2.02 22.70 -14.89
C THR A 54 1.45 21.59 -13.99
N VAL A 55 1.43 21.79 -12.67
CA VAL A 55 0.90 20.80 -11.73
C VAL A 55 -0.59 20.55 -11.96
N TYR A 56 -1.37 21.61 -12.11
CA TYR A 56 -2.81 21.48 -12.41
C TYR A 56 -3.08 20.81 -13.76
N LYS A 57 -2.25 21.07 -14.78
CA LYS A 57 -2.36 20.42 -16.09
C LYS A 57 -2.12 18.90 -16.03
N TYR A 58 -1.11 18.44 -15.27
CA TYR A 58 -0.76 17.01 -15.21
C TYR A 58 -1.61 16.23 -14.23
N PHE A 59 -1.99 16.85 -13.11
CA PHE A 59 -2.53 16.12 -11.95
C PHE A 59 -3.90 16.63 -11.49
N GLY A 60 -4.31 17.81 -11.87
CA GLY A 60 -5.61 18.38 -11.52
C GLY A 60 -5.65 18.93 -10.09
N ASN A 61 -5.61 18.08 -9.07
CA ASN A 61 -5.66 18.48 -7.66
C ASN A 61 -4.73 17.63 -6.77
N LYS A 62 -4.68 17.96 -5.48
CA LYS A 62 -3.82 17.27 -4.50
C LYS A 62 -4.16 15.78 -4.37
N GLU A 63 -5.44 15.44 -4.37
CA GLU A 63 -5.91 14.06 -4.25
C GLU A 63 -5.49 13.23 -5.47
N GLN A 64 -5.70 13.73 -6.67
CA GLN A 64 -5.30 13.04 -7.90
C GLN A 64 -3.78 12.89 -8.02
N LEU A 65 -3.01 13.89 -7.56
CA LEU A 65 -1.56 13.81 -7.52
C LEU A 65 -1.12 12.71 -6.53
N PHE A 66 -1.70 12.68 -5.33
CA PHE A 66 -1.39 11.65 -4.34
C PHE A 66 -1.75 10.25 -4.85
N TYR A 67 -2.94 10.08 -5.42
CA TYR A 67 -3.35 8.81 -5.99
C TYR A 67 -2.41 8.33 -7.11
N LYS A 68 -2.04 9.21 -8.05
CA LYS A 68 -1.09 8.85 -9.12
C LYS A 68 0.30 8.48 -8.58
N LEU A 69 0.76 9.18 -7.55
CA LEU A 69 2.02 8.83 -6.88
C LEU A 69 1.96 7.42 -6.30
N VAL A 70 0.95 7.10 -5.49
CA VAL A 70 0.87 5.79 -4.84
C VAL A 70 0.58 4.67 -5.84
N ALA A 71 -0.25 4.90 -6.85
CA ALA A 71 -0.51 3.95 -7.93
C ALA A 71 0.77 3.61 -8.70
N SER A 72 1.62 4.60 -9.00
CA SER A 72 2.89 4.38 -9.71
C SER A 72 3.89 3.51 -8.94
N LYS A 73 3.75 3.41 -7.62
CA LYS A 73 4.53 2.50 -6.77
C LYS A 73 3.85 1.15 -6.60
N ASN A 74 2.52 1.14 -6.54
CA ASN A 74 1.75 -0.07 -6.33
C ASN A 74 1.78 -1.02 -7.53
N GLU A 75 1.70 -0.51 -8.76
CA GLU A 75 1.71 -1.34 -9.96
C GLU A 75 2.94 -2.26 -10.06
N PRO A 76 4.19 -1.72 -10.02
CA PRO A 76 5.38 -2.58 -10.07
C PRO A 76 5.53 -3.48 -8.84
N PHE A 77 5.00 -3.07 -7.69
CA PHE A 77 5.00 -3.89 -6.48
C PHE A 77 4.09 -5.11 -6.61
N VAL A 78 2.85 -4.93 -7.09
CA VAL A 78 1.92 -6.05 -7.32
C VAL A 78 2.48 -7.03 -8.36
N ASP A 79 3.16 -6.54 -9.39
CA ASP A 79 3.83 -7.39 -10.39
C ASP A 79 5.01 -8.16 -9.78
N ALA A 80 5.77 -7.52 -8.88
CA ALA A 80 6.83 -8.19 -8.13
C ALA A 80 6.29 -9.29 -7.21
N LEU A 81 5.17 -9.04 -6.51
CA LEU A 81 4.49 -10.05 -5.70
C LEU A 81 4.07 -11.26 -6.54
N ARG A 82 3.40 -11.04 -7.69
CA ARG A 82 2.99 -12.12 -8.59
C ARG A 82 4.19 -12.93 -9.06
N THR A 83 5.22 -12.23 -9.56
CA THR A 83 6.43 -12.84 -10.08
C THR A 83 7.15 -13.67 -9.01
N ALA A 84 7.25 -13.19 -7.78
CA ALA A 84 7.89 -13.93 -6.68
C ALA A 84 7.11 -15.21 -6.34
N VAL A 85 5.79 -15.11 -6.22
CA VAL A 85 4.90 -16.24 -5.89
C VAL A 85 4.86 -17.30 -6.99
N GLU A 86 4.86 -16.89 -8.26
CA GLU A 86 4.80 -17.82 -9.41
C GLU A 86 6.07 -18.67 -9.59
N LYS A 87 7.21 -18.20 -9.11
CA LYS A 87 8.47 -18.97 -9.14
C LYS A 87 8.47 -20.14 -8.17
N GLU A 88 7.64 -20.10 -7.14
CA GLU A 88 7.62 -21.06 -6.06
C GLU A 88 6.60 -22.17 -6.30
N LYS A 89 6.92 -23.39 -5.83
CA LYS A 89 6.07 -24.57 -6.02
C LYS A 89 5.28 -24.94 -4.79
N SER A 90 5.92 -24.94 -3.61
CA SER A 90 5.26 -25.30 -2.36
C SER A 90 4.44 -24.15 -1.78
N LEU A 91 3.42 -24.46 -1.02
CA LEU A 91 2.61 -23.48 -0.31
C LEU A 91 3.47 -22.58 0.60
N GLN A 92 4.33 -23.20 1.41
CA GLN A 92 5.21 -22.48 2.34
C GLN A 92 6.14 -21.52 1.60
N ALA A 93 6.80 -21.95 0.53
CA ALA A 93 7.69 -21.10 -0.25
C ALA A 93 6.94 -19.93 -0.92
N LYS A 94 5.71 -20.15 -1.40
CA LYS A 94 4.85 -19.07 -1.94
C LYS A 94 4.50 -18.02 -0.88
N LEU A 95 4.18 -18.45 0.33
CA LEU A 95 3.89 -17.54 1.44
C LEU A 95 5.14 -16.75 1.85
N ILE A 96 6.31 -17.41 1.96
CA ILE A 96 7.58 -16.74 2.27
C ILE A 96 7.90 -15.71 1.20
N ALA A 97 7.87 -16.08 -0.08
CA ALA A 97 8.13 -15.17 -1.19
C ALA A 97 7.17 -13.96 -1.19
N TYR A 98 5.87 -14.19 -0.93
CA TYR A 98 4.87 -13.14 -0.81
C TYR A 98 5.22 -12.16 0.32
N PHE A 99 5.46 -12.67 1.54
CA PHE A 99 5.74 -11.82 2.69
C PHE A 99 7.10 -11.15 2.63
N THR A 100 8.11 -11.74 2.02
CA THR A 100 9.42 -11.09 1.80
C THR A 100 9.25 -9.82 0.97
N VAL A 101 8.55 -9.92 -0.16
CA VAL A 101 8.29 -8.75 -1.04
C VAL A 101 7.37 -7.73 -0.35
N LEU A 102 6.33 -8.18 0.36
CA LEU A 102 5.39 -7.31 1.07
C LEU A 102 6.10 -6.51 2.18
N VAL A 103 6.87 -7.19 3.03
CA VAL A 103 7.58 -6.57 4.16
C VAL A 103 8.59 -5.55 3.66
N GLU A 104 9.39 -5.91 2.66
CA GLU A 104 10.36 -4.99 2.04
C GLU A 104 9.68 -3.74 1.48
N PHE A 105 8.61 -3.91 0.72
CA PHE A 105 7.90 -2.81 0.11
C PHE A 105 7.25 -1.89 1.14
N TYR A 106 6.56 -2.45 2.13
CA TYR A 106 5.90 -1.67 3.19
C TYR A 106 6.91 -0.95 4.08
N HIS A 107 8.04 -1.59 4.37
CA HIS A 107 9.13 -0.95 5.09
C HIS A 107 9.66 0.26 4.33
N ARG A 108 10.00 0.10 3.05
CA ARG A 108 10.56 1.18 2.22
C ARG A 108 9.57 2.31 1.90
N ASN A 109 8.28 2.03 1.87
CA ASN A 109 7.24 2.99 1.51
C ASN A 109 6.27 3.29 2.66
N SER A 110 6.68 3.04 3.90
CA SER A 110 5.82 3.10 5.09
C SER A 110 5.06 4.41 5.25
N ALA A 111 5.72 5.54 5.02
CA ALA A 111 5.10 6.86 5.16
C ALA A 111 3.88 7.03 4.24
N LEU A 112 3.99 6.65 2.96
CA LEU A 112 2.89 6.76 2.01
C LEU A 112 1.78 5.74 2.30
N TRP A 113 2.15 4.49 2.67
CA TRP A 113 1.17 3.46 2.98
C TRP A 113 0.43 3.75 4.30
N GLN A 114 1.10 4.32 5.31
CA GLN A 114 0.43 4.82 6.50
C GLN A 114 -0.61 5.90 6.18
N ILE A 115 -0.32 6.81 5.26
CA ILE A 115 -1.33 7.79 4.79
C ILE A 115 -2.54 7.07 4.19
N ILE A 116 -2.33 6.07 3.33
CA ILE A 116 -3.44 5.30 2.75
C ILE A 116 -4.27 4.63 3.84
N TYR A 117 -3.63 3.90 4.76
CA TYR A 117 -4.34 3.14 5.79
C TYR A 117 -5.03 4.03 6.82
N PHE A 118 -4.38 5.11 7.27
CA PHE A 118 -4.87 5.90 8.39
C PHE A 118 -5.57 7.19 7.99
N GLU A 119 -5.25 7.78 6.84
CA GLU A 119 -5.88 9.03 6.40
C GLU A 119 -6.90 8.78 5.28
N MET A 120 -6.59 7.95 4.27
CA MET A 120 -7.48 7.76 3.12
C MET A 120 -8.57 6.72 3.33
N LEU A 121 -8.28 5.63 4.07
CA LEU A 121 -9.25 4.56 4.31
C LEU A 121 -9.97 4.71 5.65
N ASN A 122 -9.37 5.35 6.64
CA ASN A 122 -9.95 5.50 7.97
C ASN A 122 -10.86 6.74 8.09
N ASP A 123 -10.59 7.81 7.33
CA ASP A 123 -11.43 9.02 7.28
C ASP A 123 -12.81 8.75 6.67
N SER A 124 -13.05 7.54 6.22
CA SER A 124 -14.28 7.25 5.56
C SER A 124 -15.35 6.79 6.55
N TYR A 125 -16.42 7.52 6.57
CA TYR A 125 -17.72 7.01 6.95
C TYR A 125 -18.09 5.76 6.14
N CYS A 126 -17.14 5.22 5.36
CA CYS A 126 -17.30 4.10 4.44
C CYS A 126 -16.76 2.80 5.02
N ARG A 127 -17.40 1.71 4.67
CA ARG A 127 -16.82 0.37 4.77
C ARG A 127 -17.18 -0.46 3.53
N LEU A 128 -16.32 -1.40 3.21
CA LEU A 128 -16.59 -2.37 2.16
C LEU A 128 -17.32 -3.57 2.76
N ILE A 129 -18.41 -3.95 2.13
CA ILE A 129 -19.05 -5.24 2.33
C ILE A 129 -18.95 -6.04 1.04
N PHE A 130 -18.96 -7.36 1.16
CA PHE A 130 -18.89 -8.24 0.00
C PHE A 130 -20.12 -9.14 -0.02
N ASP A 131 -20.71 -9.29 -1.18
CA ASP A 131 -21.80 -10.23 -1.39
C ASP A 131 -21.28 -11.68 -1.51
N GLU A 132 -22.18 -12.62 -1.74
CA GLU A 132 -21.89 -14.05 -1.90
C GLU A 132 -20.96 -14.35 -3.10
N ASN A 133 -20.90 -13.46 -4.08
CA ASN A 133 -20.03 -13.53 -5.28
C ASN A 133 -18.72 -12.76 -5.12
N ASP A 134 -18.37 -12.34 -3.89
CA ASP A 134 -17.20 -11.52 -3.60
C ASP A 134 -17.22 -10.11 -4.25
N LYS A 135 -18.39 -9.62 -4.68
CA LYS A 135 -18.53 -8.29 -5.26
C LYS A 135 -18.54 -7.24 -4.15
N PRO A 136 -17.63 -6.25 -4.20
CA PRO A 136 -17.55 -5.21 -3.20
C PRO A 136 -18.68 -4.19 -3.35
N THR A 137 -19.25 -3.78 -2.22
CA THR A 137 -20.19 -2.67 -2.12
C THR A 137 -19.75 -1.75 -1.01
N VAL A 138 -19.72 -0.45 -1.28
CA VAL A 138 -19.39 0.58 -0.29
C VAL A 138 -20.65 1.03 0.40
N ILE A 139 -20.68 0.93 1.72
CA ILE A 139 -21.77 1.41 2.55
C ILE A 139 -21.26 2.43 3.57
N SER A 140 -22.15 3.31 4.03
CA SER A 140 -21.86 4.20 5.14
C SER A 140 -21.78 3.43 6.46
N ARG A 141 -20.90 3.85 7.37
CA ARG A 141 -20.83 3.31 8.74
C ARG A 141 -21.93 3.87 9.64
N TYR A 142 -22.49 5.03 9.30
CA TYR A 142 -23.42 5.76 10.17
C TYR A 142 -24.79 5.97 9.53
N SER A 143 -24.86 6.61 8.38
CA SER A 143 -26.09 6.90 7.67
C SER A 143 -25.84 6.94 6.17
N GLU A 144 -26.72 6.36 5.36
CA GLU A 144 -26.61 6.37 3.90
C GLU A 144 -26.64 7.79 3.33
N ASP A 145 -27.35 8.72 3.97
CA ASP A 145 -27.50 10.12 3.54
C ASP A 145 -26.20 10.92 3.63
N THR A 146 -25.18 10.43 4.34
CA THR A 146 -23.90 11.12 4.52
C THR A 146 -22.84 10.73 3.48
N LEU A 147 -23.10 9.74 2.64
CA LEU A 147 -22.12 9.18 1.73
C LEU A 147 -22.30 9.72 0.30
N THR A 148 -21.44 10.67 -0.08
CA THR A 148 -21.42 11.20 -1.45
C THR A 148 -20.81 10.18 -2.42
N GLU A 149 -21.21 10.25 -3.71
CA GLU A 149 -20.61 9.39 -4.74
C GLU A 149 -19.10 9.64 -4.88
N GLU A 150 -18.65 10.88 -4.73
CA GLU A 150 -17.22 11.22 -4.74
C GLU A 150 -16.44 10.52 -3.60
N ALA A 151 -17.01 10.47 -2.40
CA ALA A 151 -16.43 9.76 -1.26
C ALA A 151 -16.36 8.24 -1.50
N LYS A 152 -17.41 7.65 -2.11
CA LYS A 152 -17.42 6.23 -2.50
C LYS A 152 -16.35 5.93 -3.53
N GLU A 153 -16.26 6.74 -4.60
CA GLU A 153 -15.26 6.58 -5.65
C GLU A 153 -13.84 6.71 -5.12
N ARG A 154 -13.59 7.70 -4.25
CA ARG A 154 -12.30 7.88 -3.60
C ARG A 154 -11.94 6.66 -2.76
N TYR A 155 -12.87 6.20 -1.94
CA TYR A 155 -12.67 5.01 -1.11
C TYR A 155 -12.35 3.78 -1.94
N LEU A 156 -13.11 3.52 -3.02
CA LEU A 156 -12.89 2.38 -3.91
C LEU A 156 -11.52 2.46 -4.60
N ARG A 157 -11.08 3.64 -5.01
CA ARG A 157 -9.75 3.83 -5.62
C ARG A 157 -8.62 3.39 -4.70
N TYR A 158 -8.58 3.90 -3.47
CA TYR A 158 -7.51 3.56 -2.52
C TYR A 158 -7.64 2.12 -2.02
N HIS A 159 -8.86 1.66 -1.80
CA HIS A 159 -9.09 0.26 -1.44
C HIS A 159 -8.65 -0.70 -2.55
N GLY A 160 -8.82 -0.31 -3.81
CA GLY A 160 -8.36 -1.10 -4.97
C GLY A 160 -6.86 -1.36 -4.98
N LEU A 161 -6.04 -0.42 -4.50
CA LEU A 161 -4.61 -0.63 -4.33
C LEU A 161 -4.33 -1.76 -3.36
N ILE A 162 -4.97 -1.76 -2.20
CA ILE A 162 -4.80 -2.76 -1.14
C ILE A 162 -5.38 -4.13 -1.55
N ILE A 163 -6.54 -4.14 -2.22
CA ILE A 163 -7.17 -5.38 -2.68
C ILE A 163 -6.29 -6.14 -3.67
N SER A 164 -5.58 -5.45 -4.55
CA SER A 164 -4.74 -6.12 -5.55
C SER A 164 -3.61 -6.96 -4.91
N GLU A 165 -3.08 -6.50 -3.79
CA GLU A 165 -2.09 -7.21 -2.97
C GLU A 165 -2.73 -8.36 -2.19
N PHE A 166 -3.84 -8.06 -1.53
CA PHE A 166 -4.62 -9.00 -0.72
C PHE A 166 -5.12 -10.20 -1.52
N ASP A 167 -5.61 -10.00 -2.75
CA ASP A 167 -6.14 -11.08 -3.59
C ASP A 167 -5.08 -12.13 -3.96
N ILE A 168 -3.81 -11.73 -4.08
CA ILE A 168 -2.70 -12.67 -4.29
C ILE A 168 -2.57 -13.59 -3.07
N LEU A 169 -2.55 -13.03 -1.86
CA LEU A 169 -2.49 -13.82 -0.63
C LEU A 169 -3.71 -14.73 -0.47
N LYS A 170 -4.92 -14.18 -0.69
CA LYS A 170 -6.18 -14.94 -0.63
C LYS A 170 -6.16 -16.15 -1.56
N LYS A 171 -5.61 -16.00 -2.78
CA LYS A 171 -5.47 -17.09 -3.74
C LYS A 171 -4.51 -18.18 -3.23
N ILE A 172 -3.36 -17.79 -2.64
CA ILE A 172 -2.41 -18.73 -2.06
C ILE A 172 -3.08 -19.53 -0.93
N VAL A 173 -3.72 -18.84 0.01
CA VAL A 173 -4.41 -19.46 1.16
C VAL A 173 -5.55 -20.36 0.70
N SER A 174 -6.38 -19.91 -0.25
CA SER A 174 -7.48 -20.73 -0.80
C SER A 174 -6.99 -22.01 -1.45
N ASN A 175 -5.88 -21.97 -2.19
CA ASN A 175 -5.27 -23.14 -2.79
C ASN A 175 -4.72 -24.10 -1.73
N GLY A 176 -4.07 -23.58 -0.67
CA GLY A 176 -3.58 -24.38 0.46
C GLY A 176 -4.71 -25.06 1.24
N MET A 177 -5.88 -24.43 1.33
CA MET A 177 -7.09 -25.06 1.90
C MET A 177 -7.65 -26.16 0.99
N ALA A 178 -7.69 -25.91 -0.32
CA ALA A 178 -8.16 -26.89 -1.29
C ALA A 178 -7.26 -28.15 -1.34
N SER A 179 -5.95 -27.97 -1.20
CA SER A 179 -4.98 -29.08 -1.11
C SER A 179 -4.92 -29.75 0.27
N LYS A 180 -5.65 -29.22 1.26
CA LYS A 180 -5.67 -29.66 2.68
C LYS A 180 -4.35 -29.42 3.44
N GLU A 181 -3.46 -28.62 2.89
CA GLU A 181 -2.23 -28.20 3.58
C GLU A 181 -2.52 -27.16 4.69
N LEU A 182 -3.61 -26.38 4.53
CA LEU A 182 -4.10 -25.46 5.56
C LEU A 182 -5.48 -25.92 6.08
N LYS A 183 -5.62 -25.95 7.41
CA LYS A 183 -6.87 -26.27 8.11
C LYS A 183 -7.50 -25.01 8.67
N LEU A 184 -7.99 -24.14 7.81
CA LEU A 184 -8.61 -22.86 8.16
C LEU A 184 -10.12 -22.90 7.89
N GLY A 185 -10.90 -22.18 8.68
CA GLY A 185 -12.36 -22.16 8.53
C GLY A 185 -12.84 -21.35 7.32
N ASN A 186 -12.20 -20.22 7.03
CA ASN A 186 -12.58 -19.32 5.95
C ASN A 186 -11.35 -18.62 5.38
N SER A 187 -11.10 -18.77 4.08
CA SER A 187 -9.90 -18.24 3.43
C SER A 187 -9.83 -16.71 3.45
N ARG A 188 -10.96 -16.02 3.25
CA ARG A 188 -11.02 -14.54 3.28
C ARG A 188 -10.69 -14.02 4.68
N VAL A 189 -11.33 -14.56 5.71
CA VAL A 189 -11.11 -14.13 7.10
C VAL A 189 -9.65 -14.38 7.51
N SER A 190 -9.14 -15.58 7.25
CA SER A 190 -7.77 -15.95 7.58
C SER A 190 -6.74 -15.09 6.85
N SER A 191 -6.95 -14.86 5.54
CA SER A 191 -6.07 -14.00 4.75
C SER A 191 -6.13 -12.54 5.21
N SER A 192 -7.33 -12.04 5.61
CA SER A 192 -7.48 -10.67 6.14
C SER A 192 -6.73 -10.49 7.45
N HIS A 193 -6.88 -11.42 8.39
CA HIS A 193 -6.16 -11.35 9.67
C HIS A 193 -4.64 -11.38 9.46
N LEU A 194 -4.17 -12.26 8.58
CA LEU A 194 -2.75 -12.37 8.27
C LEU A 194 -2.22 -11.11 7.59
N PHE A 195 -2.90 -10.65 6.53
CA PHE A 195 -2.48 -9.48 5.76
C PHE A 195 -2.44 -8.21 6.60
N PHE A 196 -3.57 -7.84 7.21
CA PHE A 196 -3.66 -6.62 8.00
C PHE A 196 -2.87 -6.70 9.31
N GLY A 197 -2.77 -7.87 9.92
CA GLY A 197 -1.92 -8.08 11.10
C GLY A 197 -0.46 -7.82 10.80
N VAL A 198 0.06 -8.35 9.70
CA VAL A 198 1.43 -8.10 9.24
C VAL A 198 1.63 -6.63 8.88
N ALA A 199 0.73 -6.03 8.09
CA ALA A 199 0.83 -4.62 7.71
C ALA A 199 0.88 -3.70 8.93
N MET A 200 -0.02 -3.90 9.90
CA MET A 200 -0.02 -3.12 11.14
C MET A 200 1.23 -3.36 11.98
N GLY A 201 1.71 -4.61 12.06
CA GLY A 201 2.96 -4.95 12.73
C GLY A 201 4.16 -4.18 12.15
N ILE A 202 4.27 -4.13 10.82
CA ILE A 202 5.31 -3.37 10.14
C ILE A 202 5.23 -1.88 10.50
N PHE A 203 4.05 -1.26 10.40
CA PHE A 203 3.90 0.18 10.66
C PHE A 203 4.21 0.58 12.12
N HIS A 204 3.92 -0.30 13.08
CA HIS A 204 4.21 -0.01 14.50
C HIS A 204 5.67 -0.24 14.90
N HIS A 205 6.36 -1.15 14.22
CA HIS A 205 7.70 -1.57 14.60
C HIS A 205 8.79 -1.22 13.58
N ILE A 206 8.48 -0.36 12.61
CA ILE A 206 9.35 -0.07 11.48
C ILE A 206 10.76 0.38 11.91
N HIS A 207 10.88 1.20 12.95
CA HIS A 207 12.16 1.68 13.47
C HIS A 207 13.00 0.60 14.18
N GLN A 208 12.36 -0.51 14.54
CA GLN A 208 13.04 -1.65 15.19
C GLN A 208 13.49 -2.68 14.16
N MET A 209 12.82 -2.74 12.99
CA MET A 209 13.10 -3.72 11.94
C MET A 209 14.46 -3.52 11.26
N GLU A 210 14.95 -2.27 11.15
CA GLU A 210 16.17 -1.93 10.43
C GLU A 210 17.45 -2.55 11.03
N LYS A 211 17.41 -3.08 12.25
CA LYS A 211 18.64 -3.39 12.99
C LYS A 211 18.93 -4.87 13.24
N THR A 212 17.99 -5.79 12.94
CA THR A 212 18.11 -7.14 13.53
C THR A 212 17.86 -8.32 12.59
N MET A 213 17.22 -8.16 11.42
CA MET A 213 16.74 -9.31 10.65
C MET A 213 16.57 -8.98 9.16
N SER A 214 16.81 -9.96 8.29
CA SER A 214 16.48 -9.81 6.86
C SER A 214 14.96 -9.85 6.62
N TYR A 215 14.50 -9.35 5.48
CA TYR A 215 13.08 -9.44 5.12
C TYR A 215 12.62 -10.88 4.92
N GLU A 216 13.52 -11.75 4.45
CA GLU A 216 13.29 -13.19 4.29
C GLU A 216 13.13 -13.88 5.63
N ASP A 217 14.05 -13.68 6.59
CA ASP A 217 13.95 -14.23 7.96
C ASP A 217 12.64 -13.80 8.63
N MET A 218 12.22 -12.56 8.40
CA MET A 218 10.97 -12.03 8.93
C MET A 218 9.76 -12.71 8.31
N ALA A 219 9.79 -12.93 7.00
CA ALA A 219 8.74 -13.65 6.27
C ALA A 219 8.66 -15.11 6.73
N GLU A 220 9.80 -15.77 6.96
CA GLU A 220 9.84 -17.13 7.51
C GLU A 220 9.17 -17.23 8.88
N ILE A 221 9.44 -16.30 9.80
CA ILE A 221 8.78 -16.26 11.11
C ILE A 221 7.28 -16.06 10.99
N ILE A 222 6.83 -15.14 10.12
CA ILE A 222 5.40 -14.89 9.88
C ILE A 222 4.72 -16.17 9.38
N VAL A 223 5.34 -16.84 8.40
CA VAL A 223 4.77 -18.03 7.78
C VAL A 223 4.78 -19.23 8.73
N ASP A 224 5.85 -19.42 9.49
CA ASP A 224 5.94 -20.49 10.49
C ASP A 224 4.81 -20.36 11.51
N ARG A 225 4.60 -19.17 12.06
CA ARG A 225 3.52 -18.89 13.00
C ARG A 225 2.13 -19.07 12.41
N PHE A 226 1.95 -18.75 11.14
CA PHE A 226 0.67 -18.94 10.46
C PHE A 226 0.36 -20.40 10.17
N MET A 227 1.36 -21.20 9.83
CA MET A 227 1.19 -22.61 9.44
C MET A 227 1.13 -23.55 10.63
N HIS A 228 1.84 -23.25 11.71
CA HIS A 228 2.04 -24.16 12.81
C HIS A 228 1.48 -23.68 14.17
N GLY A 229 1.06 -22.41 14.27
CA GLY A 229 0.40 -21.83 15.45
C GLY A 229 1.40 -21.24 16.42
#